data_a7c2ecd9ff77fb935d75109c729e075e
#
_entry.id   a7c2ecd9ff77fb935d75109c729e075e
#
_cell.length_a   1.000
_cell.length_b   1.000
_cell.length_c   1.000
_cell.angle_alpha   90.00
_cell.angle_beta   90.00
_cell.angle_gamma   90.00
#
_symmetry.space_group_name_H-M   'P 1'
#
loop_
_entity.id
_entity.type
_entity.pdbx_description
1 polymer ?
#
loop_
_entity_poly.entity_id
_entity_poly.type
_entity_poly.pdbx_seq_one_letter_code
_entity_poly.pdbx_strand_id
1 'polypeptide(L)'
;MKINSNYKIREVAGETIVVNQGKADVDMTRIISLNTSARLLYETLADREFTLEDAANVLSETYGIPTEVAQKDVQVWVEALQKCGIIA
;
A
#
# COMPACT_ATOMS: atom_id res chain seq x y z
N MET A 1 -8.16 -0.98 9.48
CA MET A 1 -7.25 -1.79 8.63
C MET A 1 -5.82 -1.52 9.03
N LYS A 2 -4.96 -2.48 8.85
CA LYS A 2 -3.55 -2.35 9.20
C LYS A 2 -2.69 -3.12 8.20
N ILE A 3 -1.57 -2.52 7.80
CA ILE A 3 -0.60 -3.19 6.93
C ILE A 3 0.20 -4.19 7.76
N ASN A 4 0.34 -5.42 7.24
CA ASN A 4 1.08 -6.47 7.91
C ASN A 4 2.57 -6.10 8.02
N SER A 5 3.10 -6.08 9.23
CA SER A 5 4.49 -5.67 9.51
C SER A 5 5.54 -6.61 8.92
N ASN A 6 5.16 -7.81 8.50
CA ASN A 6 6.06 -8.74 7.81
C ASN A 6 6.38 -8.32 6.38
N TYR A 7 5.63 -7.37 5.83
CA TYR A 7 5.85 -6.86 4.48
C TYR A 7 6.61 -5.52 4.55
N LYS A 8 7.59 -5.38 3.68
CA LYS A 8 8.39 -4.16 3.56
C LYS A 8 8.46 -3.74 2.09
N ILE A 9 8.65 -2.46 1.86
CA ILE A 9 8.87 -1.96 0.51
C ILE A 9 10.36 -1.87 0.21
N ARG A 10 10.72 -2.14 -1.05
CA ARG A 10 12.09 -2.00 -1.54
C ARG A 10 12.07 -1.35 -2.91
N GLU A 11 13.12 -0.62 -3.23
CA GLU A 11 13.34 -0.14 -4.59
C GLU A 11 14.30 -1.08 -5.31
N VAL A 12 13.88 -1.55 -6.47
CA VAL A 12 14.69 -2.42 -7.33
C VAL A 12 14.54 -1.91 -8.76
N ALA A 13 15.66 -1.55 -9.37
CA ALA A 13 15.70 -1.08 -10.76
C ALA A 13 14.73 0.09 -11.05
N GLY A 14 14.56 1.00 -10.09
CA GLY A 14 13.68 2.16 -10.22
C GLY A 14 12.22 1.88 -9.92
N GLU A 15 11.86 0.66 -9.53
CA GLU A 15 10.50 0.30 -9.15
C GLU A 15 10.40 0.08 -7.64
N THR A 16 9.27 0.48 -7.07
CA THR A 16 8.95 0.20 -5.67
C THR A 16 8.15 -1.10 -5.61
N ILE A 17 8.66 -2.07 -4.87
CA ILE A 17 8.01 -3.37 -4.71
C ILE A 17 7.74 -3.68 -3.24
N VAL A 18 6.73 -4.51 -2.98
CA VAL A 18 6.43 -5.01 -1.64
C VAL A 18 6.96 -6.43 -1.53
N VAL A 19 7.75 -6.69 -0.50
CA VAL A 19 8.34 -8.01 -0.26
C VAL A 19 7.97 -8.51 1.14
N ASN A 20 7.76 -9.81 1.26
CA ASN A 20 7.52 -10.45 2.54
C ASN A 20 8.87 -10.86 3.15
N GLN A 21 9.23 -10.23 4.27
CA GLN A 21 10.47 -10.53 4.99
C GLN A 21 10.29 -11.57 6.10
N GLY A 22 9.05 -11.96 6.38
CA GLY A 22 8.76 -12.88 7.50
C GLY A 22 8.91 -14.35 7.18
N LYS A 23 9.20 -14.72 5.93
CA LYS A 23 9.34 -16.11 5.49
C LYS A 23 10.61 -16.32 4.69
N ALA A 24 11.27 -17.47 4.95
CA ALA A 24 12.45 -17.85 4.19
C ALA A 24 12.14 -18.18 2.73
N ASP A 25 10.95 -18.70 2.46
CA ASP A 25 10.49 -19.00 1.11
C ASP A 25 9.73 -17.79 0.57
N VAL A 26 10.43 -16.92 -0.12
CA VAL A 26 9.79 -15.80 -0.81
C VAL A 26 9.14 -16.32 -2.07
N ASP A 27 7.81 -16.25 -2.10
CA ASP A 27 7.08 -16.53 -3.32
C ASP A 27 7.22 -15.31 -4.25
N MET A 28 8.14 -15.41 -5.18
CA MET A 28 8.46 -14.33 -6.12
C MET A 28 7.26 -13.97 -7.01
N THR A 29 6.26 -14.84 -7.10
CA THR A 29 5.06 -14.57 -7.89
C THR A 29 4.11 -13.57 -7.22
N ARG A 30 4.35 -13.23 -5.95
CA ARG A 30 3.51 -12.31 -5.17
C ARG A 30 4.15 -10.95 -4.95
N ILE A 31 5.14 -10.59 -5.76
CA ILE A 31 5.72 -9.26 -5.72
C ILE A 31 4.73 -8.28 -6.33
N ILE A 32 4.41 -7.23 -5.60
CA ILE A 32 3.51 -6.17 -6.05
C ILE A 32 4.34 -4.92 -6.30
N SER A 33 4.24 -4.38 -7.52
CA SER A 33 4.79 -3.06 -7.84
C SER A 33 3.85 -1.96 -7.35
N LEU A 34 4.40 -0.95 -6.71
CA LEU A 34 3.66 0.22 -6.26
C LEU A 34 4.02 1.43 -7.10
N ASN A 35 3.02 2.18 -7.57
CA ASN A 35 3.25 3.47 -8.16
C ASN A 35 3.52 4.51 -7.04
N THR A 36 3.79 5.76 -7.42
CA THR A 36 4.16 6.82 -6.47
C THR A 36 3.10 7.03 -5.40
N SER A 37 1.83 7.07 -5.77
CA SER A 37 0.74 7.28 -4.81
C SER A 37 0.54 6.08 -3.89
N ALA A 38 0.65 4.86 -4.41
CA ALA A 38 0.57 3.65 -3.60
C ALA A 38 1.71 3.54 -2.61
N ARG A 39 2.93 3.93 -3.01
CA ARG A 39 4.09 4.01 -2.13
C ARG A 39 3.87 4.99 -1.00
N LEU A 40 3.34 6.18 -1.30
CA LEU A 40 3.03 7.19 -0.30
C LEU A 40 2.05 6.65 0.74
N LEU A 41 0.98 6.00 0.30
CA LEU A 41 0.00 5.39 1.20
C LEU A 41 0.66 4.33 2.08
N TYR A 42 1.48 3.48 1.50
CA TYR A 42 2.14 2.42 2.24
C TYR A 42 3.06 2.98 3.33
N GLU A 43 3.92 3.94 2.98
CA GLU A 43 4.86 4.55 3.91
C GLU A 43 4.15 5.33 5.02
N THR A 44 3.07 6.04 4.69
CA THR A 44 2.33 6.85 5.65
C THR A 44 1.55 6.00 6.64
N LEU A 45 1.01 4.87 6.20
CA LEU A 45 0.05 4.08 6.96
C LEU A 45 0.63 2.77 7.52
N ALA A 46 1.92 2.48 7.26
CA ALA A 46 2.53 1.18 7.55
C ALA A 46 2.50 0.78 9.03
N ASP A 47 2.66 1.73 9.93
CA ASP A 47 2.79 1.46 11.37
C ASP A 47 1.58 1.88 12.18
N ARG A 48 0.43 2.04 11.54
CA ARG A 48 -0.79 2.49 12.22
C ARG A 48 -2.02 1.83 11.66
N GLU A 49 -3.06 1.77 12.47
CA GLU A 49 -4.39 1.45 11.97
C GLU A 49 -4.96 2.63 11.18
N PHE A 50 -5.69 2.33 10.12
CA PHE A 50 -6.29 3.35 9.27
C PHE A 50 -7.61 2.86 8.69
N THR A 51 -8.40 3.83 8.22
CA THR A 51 -9.65 3.56 7.50
C THR A 51 -9.47 3.95 6.03
N LEU A 52 -10.43 3.60 5.20
CA LEU A 52 -10.45 4.06 3.80
C LEU A 52 -10.43 5.59 3.73
N GLU A 53 -11.15 6.24 4.64
CA GLU A 53 -11.19 7.69 4.73
C GLU A 53 -9.82 8.28 5.07
N ASP A 54 -9.11 7.69 6.03
CA ASP A 54 -7.75 8.13 6.38
C ASP A 54 -6.82 8.08 5.19
N ALA A 55 -6.84 6.97 4.46
CA ALA A 55 -6.01 6.80 3.28
C ALA A 55 -6.40 7.76 2.16
N ALA A 56 -7.70 7.97 1.94
CA ALA A 56 -8.19 8.93 0.96
C ALA A 56 -7.74 10.36 1.29
N ASN A 57 -7.76 10.73 2.57
CA ASN A 57 -7.30 12.05 3.01
C ASN A 57 -5.81 12.26 2.73
N VAL A 58 -4.98 11.24 2.88
CA VAL A 58 -3.56 11.31 2.54
C VAL A 58 -3.37 11.69 1.07
N LEU A 59 -4.07 11.03 0.17
CA LEU A 59 -4.00 11.34 -1.27
C LEU A 59 -4.57 12.71 -1.59
N SER A 60 -5.72 13.04 -1.03
CA SER A 60 -6.38 14.33 -1.27
C SER A 60 -5.51 15.49 -0.83
N GLU A 61 -4.90 15.42 0.35
CA GLU A 61 -4.02 16.45 0.87
C GLU A 61 -2.71 16.57 0.09
N THR A 62 -2.13 15.44 -0.30
CA THR A 62 -0.83 15.43 -0.97
C THR A 62 -0.93 15.91 -2.42
N TYR A 63 -1.96 15.49 -3.14
CA TYR A 63 -2.09 15.75 -4.58
C TYR A 63 -3.15 16.80 -4.92
N GLY A 64 -3.91 17.27 -3.94
CA GLY A 64 -4.97 18.25 -4.18
C GLY A 64 -6.13 17.71 -5.02
N ILE A 65 -6.36 16.40 -5.02
CA ILE A 65 -7.45 15.76 -5.76
C ILE A 65 -8.72 15.71 -4.93
N PRO A 66 -9.91 15.65 -5.59
CA PRO A 66 -11.17 15.49 -4.87
C PRO A 66 -11.18 14.20 -4.03
N THR A 67 -11.82 14.26 -2.86
CA THR A 67 -11.91 13.11 -1.96
C THR A 67 -12.56 11.90 -2.62
N GLU A 68 -13.56 12.12 -3.48
CA GLU A 68 -14.23 11.05 -4.20
C GLU A 68 -13.26 10.26 -5.11
N VAL A 69 -12.38 10.96 -5.80
CA VAL A 69 -11.35 10.33 -6.65
C VAL A 69 -10.35 9.58 -5.78
N ALA A 70 -9.91 10.20 -4.68
CA ALA A 70 -8.98 9.58 -3.74
C ALA A 70 -9.58 8.29 -3.14
N GLN A 71 -10.85 8.29 -2.78
CA GLN A 71 -11.51 7.09 -2.25
C GLN A 71 -11.55 5.94 -3.23
N LYS A 72 -11.79 6.20 -4.50
CA LYS A 72 -11.76 5.15 -5.54
C LYS A 72 -10.38 4.54 -5.68
N ASP A 73 -9.35 5.36 -5.74
CA ASP A 73 -7.97 4.90 -5.87
C ASP A 73 -7.55 4.09 -4.64
N VAL A 74 -7.91 4.55 -3.45
CA VAL A 74 -7.62 3.85 -2.19
C VAL A 74 -8.34 2.51 -2.14
N GLN A 75 -9.58 2.45 -2.58
CA GLN A 75 -10.34 1.19 -2.57
C GLN A 75 -9.65 0.13 -3.44
N VAL A 76 -9.22 0.50 -4.64
CA VAL A 76 -8.48 -0.42 -5.52
C VAL A 76 -7.18 -0.88 -4.86
N TRP A 77 -6.43 0.03 -4.27
CA TRP A 77 -5.19 -0.26 -3.57
C TRP A 77 -5.40 -1.23 -2.40
N VAL A 78 -6.40 -0.94 -1.55
CA VAL A 78 -6.72 -1.77 -0.38
C VAL A 78 -7.15 -3.18 -0.82
N GLU A 79 -8.02 -3.28 -1.81
CA GLU A 79 -8.50 -4.58 -2.30
C GLU A 79 -7.34 -5.43 -2.85
N ALA A 80 -6.45 -4.82 -3.61
CA ALA A 80 -5.28 -5.51 -4.15
C ALA A 80 -4.38 -6.05 -3.04
N LEU A 81 -4.11 -5.24 -2.02
CA LEU A 81 -3.25 -5.64 -0.90
C LEU A 81 -3.94 -6.64 0.02
N GLN A 82 -5.26 -6.57 0.17
CA GLN A 82 -6.01 -7.57 0.94
C GLN A 82 -5.97 -8.95 0.28
N LYS A 83 -6.08 -9.00 -1.05
CA LYS A 83 -5.97 -10.26 -1.79
C LYS A 83 -4.63 -10.94 -1.61
N CYS A 84 -3.59 -10.17 -1.41
CA CYS A 84 -2.23 -10.68 -1.21
C CYS A 84 -1.89 -10.90 0.27
N GLY A 85 -2.82 -10.62 1.19
CA GLY A 85 -2.58 -10.76 2.62
C GLY A 85 -1.72 -9.68 3.24
N ILE A 86 -1.47 -8.59 2.53
CA ILE A 86 -0.64 -7.48 3.02
C ILE A 86 -1.44 -6.58 3.96
N ILE A 87 -2.72 -6.37 3.68
CA ILE A 87 -3.63 -5.66 4.57
C ILE A 87 -4.59 -6.67 5.20
N ALA A 88 -4.68 -6.60 6.50
CA ALA A 88 -5.60 -7.43 7.25
C ALA A 88 -7.01 -6.82 7.26
#